data_ad8707b9a45298868ba977f872cf2fa2
#
_entry.id   ad8707b9a45298868ba977f872cf2fa2
#
_cell.length_a   1.000
_cell.length_b   1.000
_cell.length_c   1.000
_cell.angle_alpha   90.00
_cell.angle_beta   90.00
_cell.angle_gamma   90.00
#
_symmetry.space_group_name_H-M   'P 1'
#
loop_
_entity.id
_entity.type
_entity.pdbx_description
1 polymer ?
#
loop_
_entity_poly.entity_id
_entity_poly.type
_entity_poly.pdbx_seq_one_letter_code
_entity_poly.pdbx_strand_id
1 'polypeptide(L)'
;KLSHSEMDLYRKPLLPETWSCFPVDRDIDTQQLRKILQKDLDRIRSGAEKDPFSNSITMLALDISRRLEKNKLNYSALEALIQRLAVGSFGLRADRLKSYMGTIDPKKNINVISKHIGLLATRNNKLIPFEEYNSILKKEIFGIVLTAHPTFGMTYQMMLELAKLATSKANEKYLTDKELKKIVKEVFKTEQRPEKKITLDFEHKLSMSALKFLQKSLKTLYKVILDVSKKKYPDDYQNIEPQIFKLHTWVGYDVDGRGDIFW
;
A
#
# COMPACT_ATOMS: atom_id res chain seq x y z
N LYS A 1 -2.74 19.22 -7.68
CA LYS A 1 -3.54 19.84 -6.61
C LYS A 1 -4.48 18.76 -6.08
N LEU A 2 -4.27 18.31 -4.84
CA LEU A 2 -5.17 17.40 -4.16
C LEU A 2 -6.53 18.11 -3.94
N SER A 3 -7.62 17.38 -4.14
CA SER A 3 -8.95 17.92 -3.91
C SER A 3 -9.20 18.19 -2.41
N HIS A 4 -10.15 19.04 -2.08
CA HIS A 4 -10.52 19.34 -0.67
C HIS A 4 -10.89 18.07 0.12
N SER A 5 -11.52 17.07 -0.52
CA SER A 5 -11.89 15.80 0.10
C SER A 5 -10.67 14.91 0.43
N GLU A 6 -9.60 14.98 -0.37
CA GLU A 6 -8.34 14.29 -0.07
C GLU A 6 -7.59 14.96 1.08
N MET A 7 -7.69 16.28 1.20
CA MET A 7 -7.13 17.03 2.33
C MET A 7 -7.85 16.75 3.65
N ASP A 8 -9.15 16.47 3.61
CA ASP A 8 -9.94 16.13 4.81
C ASP A 8 -9.61 14.73 5.37
N LEU A 9 -9.14 13.80 4.53
CA LEU A 9 -8.59 12.51 4.99
C LEU A 9 -7.35 12.68 5.89
N TYR A 10 -6.56 13.75 5.67
CA TYR A 10 -5.40 14.08 6.52
C TYR A 10 -5.77 14.93 7.75
N ARG A 11 -6.99 15.48 7.82
CA ARG A 11 -7.47 16.32 8.93
C ARG A 11 -8.26 15.55 9.99
N LYS A 12 -8.81 14.36 9.65
CA LYS A 12 -9.52 13.54 10.63
C LYS A 12 -8.57 13.01 11.70
N PRO A 13 -8.98 12.96 12.98
CA PRO A 13 -8.15 12.37 14.01
C PRO A 13 -7.80 10.92 13.66
N LEU A 14 -6.51 10.66 13.54
CA LEU A 14 -5.92 9.45 12.99
C LEU A 14 -6.04 8.21 13.89
N LEU A 15 -6.76 8.31 15.00
CA LEU A 15 -6.90 7.21 15.94
C LEU A 15 -8.38 6.85 16.11
N PRO A 16 -8.76 5.62 15.77
CA PRO A 16 -10.01 5.07 16.26
C PRO A 16 -10.00 5.09 17.80
N GLU A 17 -11.15 5.33 18.43
CA GLU A 17 -11.30 5.36 19.89
C GLU A 17 -10.76 4.09 20.59
N THR A 18 -10.77 2.96 19.86
CA THR A 18 -10.22 1.65 20.31
C THR A 18 -8.69 1.65 20.53
N TRP A 19 -7.96 2.69 20.07
CA TRP A 19 -6.51 2.79 20.17
C TRP A 19 -6.05 3.59 21.39
N SER A 20 -6.99 4.06 22.21
CA SER A 20 -6.72 4.75 23.49
C SER A 20 -6.15 3.84 24.59
N CYS A 21 -6.11 2.51 24.35
CA CYS A 21 -5.67 1.50 25.32
C CYS A 21 -4.15 1.25 25.35
N PHE A 22 -3.31 2.14 24.77
CA PHE A 22 -1.88 1.93 24.78
C PHE A 22 -1.27 2.35 26.12
N PRO A 23 -0.33 1.55 26.66
CA PRO A 23 0.47 1.97 27.77
C PRO A 23 1.48 3.03 27.29
N VAL A 24 1.02 4.26 27.22
CA VAL A 24 1.91 5.41 27.21
C VAL A 24 2.08 5.80 28.64
N ASP A 25 3.31 6.09 29.02
CA ASP A 25 3.62 6.64 30.32
C ASP A 25 2.61 7.76 30.63
N ARG A 26 1.84 7.61 31.73
CA ARG A 26 0.67 8.45 32.00
C ARG A 26 1.03 9.92 32.19
N ASP A 27 2.32 10.21 32.42
CA ASP A 27 2.84 11.55 32.69
C ASP A 27 3.11 12.39 31.43
N ILE A 28 2.99 11.81 30.21
CA ILE A 28 3.26 12.52 28.96
C ILE A 28 1.96 12.79 28.22
N ASP A 29 1.49 14.02 28.22
CA ASP A 29 0.33 14.44 27.41
C ASP A 29 0.74 14.61 25.94
N THR A 30 0.79 13.48 25.22
CA THR A 30 1.09 13.43 23.79
C THR A 30 0.00 14.08 22.94
N GLN A 31 -1.24 14.22 23.45
CA GLN A 31 -2.32 14.91 22.72
C GLN A 31 -2.11 16.41 22.74
N GLN A 32 -1.71 16.95 23.88
CA GLN A 32 -1.38 18.37 23.98
C GLN A 32 -0.17 18.71 23.13
N LEU A 33 0.90 17.90 23.19
CA LEU A 33 2.08 18.06 22.33
C LEU A 33 1.71 18.04 20.84
N ARG A 34 0.89 17.10 20.42
CA ARG A 34 0.38 17.02 19.04
C ARG A 34 -0.34 18.31 18.63
N LYS A 35 -1.24 18.83 19.49
CA LYS A 35 -1.99 20.08 19.20
C LYS A 35 -1.04 21.26 19.03
N ILE A 36 -0.01 21.36 19.88
CA ILE A 36 0.99 22.42 19.82
C ILE A 36 1.77 22.33 18.50
N LEU A 37 2.32 21.16 18.17
CA LEU A 37 3.10 20.96 16.95
C LEU A 37 2.26 21.12 15.70
N GLN A 38 0.99 20.71 15.72
CA GLN A 38 0.06 20.95 14.61
C GLN A 38 -0.18 22.45 14.39
N LYS A 39 -0.42 23.21 15.46
CA LYS A 39 -0.59 24.66 15.37
C LYS A 39 0.67 25.35 14.84
N ASP A 40 1.85 24.90 15.27
CA ASP A 40 3.12 25.43 14.77
C ASP A 40 3.29 25.10 13.27
N LEU A 41 2.98 23.87 12.86
CA LEU A 41 3.03 23.48 11.44
C LEU A 41 2.08 24.31 10.59
N ASP A 42 0.85 24.54 11.03
CA ASP A 42 -0.15 25.34 10.30
C ASP A 42 0.32 26.79 10.15
N ARG A 43 0.90 27.39 11.22
CA ARG A 43 1.51 28.73 11.18
C ARG A 43 2.68 28.79 10.20
N ILE A 44 3.57 27.79 10.22
CA ILE A 44 4.74 27.72 9.33
C ILE A 44 4.30 27.55 7.88
N ARG A 45 3.30 26.69 7.62
CA ARG A 45 2.73 26.49 6.29
C ARG A 45 2.18 27.78 5.70
N SER A 46 1.39 28.54 6.47
CA SER A 46 0.83 29.81 6.03
C SER A 46 1.91 30.85 5.70
N GLY A 47 3.08 30.78 6.38
CA GLY A 47 4.24 31.59 6.02
C GLY A 47 4.92 31.08 4.75
N ALA A 48 5.12 29.78 4.61
CA ALA A 48 5.79 29.15 3.49
C ALA A 48 5.00 29.25 2.16
N GLU A 49 3.67 29.39 2.20
CA GLU A 49 2.85 29.61 1.00
C GLU A 49 3.19 30.94 0.29
N LYS A 50 3.78 31.89 1.02
CA LYS A 50 4.21 33.20 0.49
C LYS A 50 5.63 33.20 -0.05
N ASP A 51 6.41 32.17 0.23
CA ASP A 51 7.81 32.04 -0.16
C ASP A 51 8.05 30.67 -0.82
N PRO A 52 8.24 30.60 -2.15
CA PRO A 52 8.43 29.36 -2.88
C PRO A 52 9.70 28.59 -2.50
N PHE A 53 10.66 29.23 -1.84
CA PHE A 53 11.90 28.59 -1.36
C PHE A 53 11.79 28.09 0.07
N SER A 54 10.68 28.33 0.75
CA SER A 54 10.46 27.90 2.14
C SER A 54 9.93 26.48 2.18
N ASN A 55 10.54 25.65 3.04
CA ASN A 55 10.07 24.29 3.33
C ASN A 55 9.52 24.20 4.74
N SER A 56 8.20 24.10 4.87
CA SER A 56 7.52 24.09 6.16
C SER A 56 7.92 22.89 7.04
N ILE A 57 8.26 21.76 6.47
CA ILE A 57 8.68 20.57 7.23
C ILE A 57 10.08 20.78 7.81
N THR A 58 11.01 21.29 6.99
CA THR A 58 12.37 21.64 7.47
C THR A 58 12.32 22.69 8.57
N MET A 59 11.50 23.72 8.41
CA MET A 59 11.34 24.77 9.43
C MET A 59 10.78 24.21 10.75
N LEU A 60 9.79 23.31 10.69
CA LEU A 60 9.26 22.64 11.88
C LEU A 60 10.33 21.75 12.53
N ALA A 61 11.10 21.00 11.75
CA ALA A 61 12.17 20.15 12.25
C ALA A 61 13.25 20.98 13.00
N LEU A 62 13.65 22.12 12.43
CA LEU A 62 14.58 23.05 13.07
C LEU A 62 14.02 23.63 14.37
N ASP A 63 12.73 23.97 14.41
CA ASP A 63 12.08 24.48 15.64
C ASP A 63 12.02 23.40 16.72
N ILE A 64 11.69 22.15 16.36
CA ILE A 64 11.73 20.99 17.27
C ILE A 64 13.15 20.80 17.82
N SER A 65 14.18 20.79 16.95
CA SER A 65 15.57 20.64 17.36
C SER A 65 16.01 21.71 18.37
N ARG A 66 15.69 22.98 18.09
CA ARG A 66 15.97 24.09 19.01
C ARG A 66 15.25 23.96 20.34
N ARG A 67 14.03 23.41 20.38
CA ARG A 67 13.29 23.18 21.62
C ARG A 67 13.92 22.05 22.44
N LEU A 68 14.41 20.99 21.78
CA LEU A 68 15.13 19.90 22.44
C LEU A 68 16.45 20.38 23.03
N GLU A 69 17.26 21.14 22.28
CA GLU A 69 18.51 21.73 22.72
C GLU A 69 18.32 22.66 23.95
N LYS A 70 17.21 23.38 23.97
CA LYS A 70 16.87 24.30 25.09
C LYS A 70 16.10 23.63 26.23
N ASN A 71 15.98 22.30 26.22
CA ASN A 71 15.19 21.53 27.20
C ASN A 71 13.72 22.01 27.33
N LYS A 72 13.16 22.62 26.26
CA LYS A 72 11.74 23.02 26.19
C LYS A 72 10.83 21.93 25.67
N LEU A 73 11.40 20.86 25.18
CA LEU A 73 10.73 19.67 24.70
C LEU A 73 11.48 18.44 25.20
N ASN A 74 10.75 17.45 25.70
CA ASN A 74 11.33 16.21 26.19
C ASN A 74 11.41 15.19 25.03
N TYR A 75 12.55 14.51 24.87
CA TYR A 75 12.75 13.42 23.91
C TYR A 75 11.72 12.30 24.07
N SER A 76 11.46 11.87 25.32
CA SER A 76 10.50 10.80 25.60
C SER A 76 9.08 11.17 25.17
N ALA A 77 8.68 12.45 25.33
CA ALA A 77 7.39 12.94 24.87
C ALA A 77 7.29 12.94 23.36
N LEU A 78 8.35 13.34 22.67
CA LEU A 78 8.41 13.32 21.20
C LEU A 78 8.38 11.88 20.66
N GLU A 79 9.17 10.99 21.27
CA GLU A 79 9.18 9.56 20.92
C GLU A 79 7.80 8.92 21.08
N ALA A 80 7.14 9.15 22.22
CA ALA A 80 5.79 8.66 22.48
C ALA A 80 4.77 9.20 21.46
N LEU A 81 4.92 10.48 21.05
CA LEU A 81 4.09 11.06 20.00
C LEU A 81 4.34 10.39 18.65
N ILE A 82 5.61 10.19 18.25
CA ILE A 82 5.99 9.52 17.00
C ILE A 82 5.41 8.10 16.95
N GLN A 83 5.55 7.35 18.04
CA GLN A 83 5.00 5.99 18.13
C GLN A 83 3.49 5.97 17.98
N ARG A 84 2.76 6.91 18.60
CA ARG A 84 1.30 7.03 18.40
C ARG A 84 0.91 7.37 16.97
N LEU A 85 1.64 8.30 16.35
CA LEU A 85 1.41 8.65 14.94
C LEU A 85 1.71 7.47 14.01
N ALA A 86 2.76 6.70 14.30
CA ALA A 86 3.11 5.50 13.54
C ALA A 86 2.02 4.44 13.60
N VAL A 87 1.46 4.17 14.78
CA VAL A 87 0.34 3.23 14.95
C VAL A 87 -0.91 3.72 14.21
N GLY A 88 -1.26 5.02 14.33
CA GLY A 88 -2.36 5.61 13.58
C GLY A 88 -2.17 5.49 12.07
N SER A 89 -0.98 5.80 11.57
CA SER A 89 -0.61 5.64 10.17
C SER A 89 -0.72 4.19 9.68
N PHE A 90 -0.38 3.23 10.53
CA PHE A 90 -0.50 1.81 10.21
C PHE A 90 -1.95 1.40 9.96
N GLY A 91 -2.89 1.89 10.79
CA GLY A 91 -4.32 1.68 10.59
C GLY A 91 -4.82 2.24 9.25
N LEU A 92 -4.42 3.47 8.91
CA LEU A 92 -4.76 4.10 7.63
C LEU A 92 -4.16 3.35 6.42
N ARG A 93 -2.92 2.87 6.54
CA ARG A 93 -2.30 2.04 5.50
C ARG A 93 -3.08 0.74 5.29
N ALA A 94 -3.60 0.13 6.37
CA ALA A 94 -4.45 -1.05 6.26
C ALA A 94 -5.77 -0.75 5.53
N ASP A 95 -6.42 0.40 5.81
CA ASP A 95 -7.63 0.83 5.13
C ASP A 95 -7.37 1.12 3.65
N ARG A 96 -6.24 1.77 3.34
CA ARG A 96 -5.81 2.01 1.96
C ARG A 96 -5.51 0.71 1.22
N LEU A 97 -4.78 -0.23 1.86
CA LEU A 97 -4.52 -1.54 1.26
C LEU A 97 -5.81 -2.30 1.01
N LYS A 98 -6.76 -2.28 1.96
CA LYS A 98 -8.10 -2.83 1.77
C LYS A 98 -8.79 -2.27 0.52
N SER A 99 -8.71 -0.97 0.29
CA SER A 99 -9.37 -0.33 -0.86
C SER A 99 -8.81 -0.83 -2.22
N TYR A 100 -7.54 -1.18 -2.27
CA TYR A 100 -6.92 -1.79 -3.46
C TYR A 100 -7.22 -3.27 -3.61
N MET A 101 -7.44 -3.98 -2.52
CA MET A 101 -7.73 -5.43 -2.56
C MET A 101 -9.12 -5.73 -3.12
N GLY A 102 -10.05 -4.78 -3.06
CA GLY A 102 -11.44 -4.99 -3.45
C GLY A 102 -12.09 -6.11 -2.63
N THR A 103 -12.93 -6.91 -3.26
CA THR A 103 -13.46 -8.13 -2.62
C THR A 103 -12.41 -9.24 -2.68
N ILE A 104 -12.23 -9.97 -1.58
CA ILE A 104 -11.36 -11.16 -1.52
C ILE A 104 -12.16 -12.47 -1.66
N ASP A 105 -13.45 -12.39 -1.99
CA ASP A 105 -14.26 -13.54 -2.37
C ASP A 105 -13.86 -14.02 -3.77
N PRO A 106 -13.21 -15.21 -3.89
CA PRO A 106 -12.75 -15.70 -5.18
C PRO A 106 -13.88 -15.88 -6.20
N LYS A 107 -15.08 -16.28 -5.75
CA LYS A 107 -16.23 -16.50 -6.63
C LYS A 107 -16.74 -15.17 -7.20
N LYS A 108 -16.88 -14.15 -6.37
CA LYS A 108 -17.27 -12.81 -6.82
C LYS A 108 -16.23 -12.24 -7.79
N ASN A 109 -14.94 -12.37 -7.51
CA ASN A 109 -13.87 -11.93 -8.41
C ASN A 109 -13.90 -12.65 -9.75
N ILE A 110 -14.04 -13.98 -9.76
CA ILE A 110 -14.18 -14.76 -11.00
C ILE A 110 -15.38 -14.29 -11.82
N ASN A 111 -16.53 -14.05 -11.18
CA ASN A 111 -17.72 -13.58 -11.87
C ASN A 111 -17.52 -12.19 -12.49
N VAL A 112 -16.89 -11.26 -11.77
CA VAL A 112 -16.58 -9.92 -12.27
C VAL A 112 -15.64 -10.00 -13.46
N ILE A 113 -14.54 -10.77 -13.34
CA ILE A 113 -13.57 -10.96 -14.42
C ILE A 113 -14.25 -11.62 -15.64
N SER A 114 -15.05 -12.67 -15.42
CA SER A 114 -15.79 -13.35 -16.50
C SER A 114 -16.70 -12.39 -17.25
N LYS A 115 -17.39 -11.50 -16.54
CA LYS A 115 -18.23 -10.46 -17.14
C LYS A 115 -17.41 -9.53 -18.04
N HIS A 116 -16.29 -9.02 -17.52
CA HIS A 116 -15.43 -8.12 -18.30
C HIS A 116 -14.78 -8.79 -19.51
N ILE A 117 -14.28 -10.01 -19.36
CA ILE A 117 -13.77 -10.79 -20.51
C ILE A 117 -14.88 -11.06 -21.53
N GLY A 118 -16.11 -11.36 -21.07
CA GLY A 118 -17.26 -11.53 -21.96
C GLY A 118 -17.63 -10.27 -22.75
N LEU A 119 -17.40 -9.08 -22.17
CA LEU A 119 -17.60 -7.81 -22.88
C LEU A 119 -16.57 -7.58 -23.99
N LEU A 120 -15.34 -8.09 -23.85
CA LEU A 120 -14.33 -8.03 -24.94
C LEU A 120 -14.75 -8.82 -26.18
N ALA A 121 -15.58 -9.83 -26.00
CA ALA A 121 -16.12 -10.64 -27.10
C ALA A 121 -17.36 -10.01 -27.78
N THR A 122 -17.79 -8.81 -27.40
CA THR A 122 -19.02 -8.20 -27.90
C THR A 122 -18.83 -6.75 -28.33
N ARG A 123 -19.48 -6.35 -29.43
CA ARG A 123 -19.59 -4.96 -29.86
C ARG A 123 -21.06 -4.69 -30.24
N ASN A 124 -21.62 -3.60 -29.67
CA ASN A 124 -23.04 -3.27 -29.85
C ASN A 124 -23.97 -4.46 -29.53
N ASN A 125 -23.70 -5.18 -28.45
CA ASN A 125 -24.44 -6.38 -28.02
C ASN A 125 -24.40 -7.58 -28.99
N LYS A 126 -23.54 -7.55 -29.99
CA LYS A 126 -23.33 -8.66 -30.93
C LYS A 126 -21.95 -9.28 -30.68
N LEU A 127 -21.88 -10.60 -30.87
CA LEU A 127 -20.62 -11.33 -30.82
C LEU A 127 -19.72 -10.84 -31.97
N ILE A 128 -18.47 -10.54 -31.70
CA ILE A 128 -17.46 -10.19 -32.72
C ILE A 128 -16.86 -11.48 -33.33
N PRO A 129 -16.23 -11.40 -34.53
CA PRO A 129 -15.51 -12.54 -35.08
C PRO A 129 -14.40 -13.04 -34.15
N PHE A 130 -14.14 -14.37 -34.18
CA PHE A 130 -13.11 -14.99 -33.33
C PHE A 130 -11.74 -14.40 -33.53
N GLU A 131 -11.34 -14.12 -34.79
CA GLU A 131 -10.03 -13.52 -35.11
C GLU A 131 -9.84 -12.14 -34.46
N GLU A 132 -10.91 -11.33 -34.44
CA GLU A 132 -10.91 -10.03 -33.79
C GLU A 132 -10.76 -10.19 -32.27
N TYR A 133 -11.52 -11.07 -31.65
CA TYR A 133 -11.43 -11.38 -30.23
C TYR A 133 -10.04 -11.90 -29.84
N ASN A 134 -9.49 -12.86 -30.59
CA ASN A 134 -8.15 -13.40 -30.36
C ASN A 134 -7.07 -12.32 -30.54
N SER A 135 -7.22 -11.43 -31.53
CA SER A 135 -6.35 -10.28 -31.70
C SER A 135 -6.34 -9.34 -30.48
N ILE A 136 -7.49 -9.13 -29.83
CA ILE A 136 -7.58 -8.34 -28.58
C ILE A 136 -6.82 -9.05 -27.45
N LEU A 137 -7.01 -10.37 -27.31
CA LEU A 137 -6.36 -11.16 -26.27
C LEU A 137 -4.85 -11.28 -26.44
N LYS A 138 -4.34 -11.23 -27.68
CA LYS A 138 -2.90 -11.24 -27.99
C LYS A 138 -2.19 -9.92 -27.64
N LYS A 139 -2.92 -8.84 -27.45
CA LYS A 139 -2.33 -7.55 -27.11
C LYS A 139 -1.90 -7.54 -25.64
N GLU A 140 -0.67 -7.16 -25.42
CA GLU A 140 -0.21 -6.80 -24.07
C GLU A 140 -0.88 -5.50 -23.64
N ILE A 141 -1.88 -5.61 -22.77
CA ILE A 141 -2.67 -4.47 -22.31
C ILE A 141 -2.17 -3.98 -20.96
N PHE A 142 -1.63 -4.88 -20.14
CA PHE A 142 -1.28 -4.60 -18.77
C PHE A 142 0.00 -5.32 -18.34
N GLY A 143 0.88 -4.60 -17.66
CA GLY A 143 2.09 -5.16 -17.07
C GLY A 143 2.25 -4.75 -15.60
N ILE A 144 2.77 -5.65 -14.78
CA ILE A 144 3.25 -5.34 -13.44
C ILE A 144 4.76 -5.41 -13.44
N VAL A 145 5.39 -4.33 -12.97
CA VAL A 145 6.82 -4.28 -12.71
C VAL A 145 7.04 -4.23 -11.21
N LEU A 146 7.73 -5.22 -10.67
CA LEU A 146 8.12 -5.24 -9.27
C LEU A 146 9.39 -4.42 -9.08
N THR A 147 9.33 -3.41 -8.22
CA THR A 147 10.45 -2.55 -7.84
C THR A 147 10.85 -2.81 -6.39
N ALA A 148 12.06 -2.42 -6.02
CA ALA A 148 12.59 -2.60 -4.66
C ALA A 148 12.04 -1.57 -3.63
N HIS A 149 11.47 -0.47 -4.08
CA HIS A 149 11.04 0.66 -3.24
C HIS A 149 10.15 0.31 -2.03
N PRO A 150 9.21 -0.66 -2.09
CA PRO A 150 8.39 -1.02 -0.94
C PRO A 150 9.18 -1.52 0.27
N THR A 151 10.39 -2.01 0.08
CA THR A 151 11.25 -2.55 1.15
C THR A 151 11.81 -1.46 2.07
N PHE A 152 11.79 -0.19 1.64
CA PHE A 152 12.34 0.94 2.39
C PHE A 152 11.39 1.56 3.41
N GLY A 153 10.15 1.16 3.45
CA GLY A 153 9.13 1.78 4.29
C GLY A 153 8.88 1.09 5.63
N MET A 154 9.11 -0.21 5.72
CA MET A 154 8.84 -1.02 6.91
C MET A 154 9.49 -2.40 6.83
N THR A 155 9.61 -3.07 7.98
CA THR A 155 10.12 -4.44 8.03
C THR A 155 9.14 -5.43 7.41
N TYR A 156 9.65 -6.59 6.97
CA TYR A 156 8.83 -7.67 6.43
C TYR A 156 7.74 -8.12 7.42
N GLN A 157 8.07 -8.20 8.71
CA GLN A 157 7.10 -8.54 9.75
C GLN A 157 5.97 -7.52 9.83
N MET A 158 6.28 -6.22 9.75
CA MET A 158 5.24 -5.19 9.70
C MET A 158 4.36 -5.29 8.46
N MET A 159 4.92 -5.63 7.30
CA MET A 159 4.13 -5.87 6.09
C MET A 159 3.16 -7.03 6.26
N LEU A 160 3.57 -8.11 6.94
CA LEU A 160 2.68 -9.24 7.24
C LEU A 160 1.53 -8.83 8.18
N GLU A 161 1.82 -8.07 9.23
CA GLU A 161 0.78 -7.60 10.15
C GLU A 161 -0.18 -6.60 9.47
N LEU A 162 0.34 -5.76 8.57
CA LEU A 162 -0.46 -4.87 7.73
C LEU A 162 -1.41 -5.66 6.81
N ALA A 163 -0.88 -6.69 6.15
CA ALA A 163 -1.67 -7.56 5.28
C ALA A 163 -2.77 -8.31 6.05
N LYS A 164 -2.48 -8.82 7.25
CA LYS A 164 -3.49 -9.45 8.13
C LYS A 164 -4.61 -8.48 8.48
N LEU A 165 -4.27 -7.26 8.90
CA LEU A 165 -5.26 -6.24 9.26
C LEU A 165 -6.11 -5.84 8.06
N ALA A 166 -5.50 -5.59 6.91
CA ALA A 166 -6.20 -5.23 5.68
C ALA A 166 -7.13 -6.36 5.20
N THR A 167 -6.64 -7.61 5.23
CA THR A 167 -7.40 -8.80 4.84
C THR A 167 -8.60 -9.03 5.77
N SER A 168 -8.42 -8.87 7.08
CA SER A 168 -9.50 -8.95 8.06
C SER A 168 -10.60 -7.93 7.75
N LYS A 169 -10.24 -6.69 7.50
CA LYS A 169 -11.17 -5.62 7.13
C LYS A 169 -11.86 -5.89 5.78
N ALA A 170 -11.17 -6.47 4.81
CA ALA A 170 -11.72 -6.78 3.49
C ALA A 170 -12.71 -7.96 3.52
N ASN A 171 -12.51 -8.91 4.42
CA ASN A 171 -13.40 -10.05 4.63
C ASN A 171 -14.61 -9.75 5.53
N GLU A 172 -14.69 -8.55 6.10
CA GLU A 172 -15.65 -8.21 7.15
C GLU A 172 -15.56 -9.15 8.38
N LYS A 173 -14.47 -9.91 8.48
CA LYS A 173 -14.10 -10.71 9.64
C LYS A 173 -13.19 -9.87 10.52
N TYR A 174 -13.79 -9.12 11.42
CA TYR A 174 -13.03 -8.29 12.33
C TYR A 174 -12.14 -9.14 13.22
N LEU A 175 -10.92 -8.69 13.40
CA LEU A 175 -10.00 -9.26 14.37
C LEU A 175 -10.61 -9.10 15.77
N THR A 176 -10.41 -10.09 16.62
CA THR A 176 -10.74 -9.97 18.04
C THR A 176 -9.88 -8.87 18.68
N ASP A 177 -10.37 -8.27 19.76
CA ASP A 177 -9.60 -7.26 20.51
C ASP A 177 -8.23 -7.77 20.93
N LYS A 178 -8.11 -9.06 21.22
CA LYS A 178 -6.84 -9.70 21.58
C LYS A 178 -5.86 -9.71 20.40
N GLU A 179 -6.33 -10.05 19.20
CA GLU A 179 -5.51 -10.07 17.99
C GLU A 179 -5.11 -8.65 17.59
N LEU A 180 -6.05 -7.71 17.65
CA LEU A 180 -5.78 -6.31 17.37
C LEU A 180 -4.75 -5.73 18.33
N LYS A 181 -4.90 -5.96 19.64
CA LYS A 181 -3.92 -5.56 20.66
C LYS A 181 -2.54 -6.16 20.40
N LYS A 182 -2.47 -7.41 19.92
CA LYS A 182 -1.20 -8.04 19.56
C LYS A 182 -0.53 -7.32 18.38
N ILE A 183 -1.26 -7.07 17.29
CA ILE A 183 -0.74 -6.35 16.10
C ILE A 183 -0.22 -4.98 16.52
N VAL A 184 -1.01 -4.25 17.26
CA VAL A 184 -0.65 -2.91 17.71
C VAL A 184 0.60 -2.92 18.59
N LYS A 185 0.71 -3.89 19.52
CA LYS A 185 1.89 -4.05 20.37
C LYS A 185 3.15 -4.32 19.53
N GLU A 186 3.03 -5.12 18.47
CA GLU A 186 4.15 -5.39 17.56
C GLU A 186 4.52 -4.12 16.76
N VAL A 187 3.55 -3.40 16.23
CA VAL A 187 3.78 -2.14 15.50
C VAL A 187 4.43 -1.08 16.42
N PHE A 188 4.00 -1.02 17.68
CA PHE A 188 4.54 -0.07 18.65
C PHE A 188 6.00 -0.38 19.03
N LYS A 189 6.35 -1.67 19.10
CA LYS A 189 7.71 -2.11 19.46
C LYS A 189 8.68 -2.07 18.28
N THR A 190 8.14 -2.19 17.06
CA THR A 190 8.96 -2.27 15.86
C THR A 190 9.34 -0.88 15.39
N GLU A 191 10.62 -0.64 15.21
CA GLU A 191 11.09 0.60 14.63
C GLU A 191 10.50 0.80 13.23
N GLN A 192 10.03 2.03 12.95
CA GLN A 192 9.47 2.42 11.65
C GLN A 192 10.60 2.67 10.64
N ARG A 193 11.38 1.65 10.39
CA ARG A 193 12.51 1.65 9.47
C ARG A 193 12.53 0.36 8.65
N PRO A 194 13.22 0.32 7.52
CA PRO A 194 13.45 -0.89 6.76
C PRO A 194 14.27 -1.93 7.54
N GLU A 195 14.42 -3.12 7.00
CA GLU A 195 15.34 -4.11 7.51
C GLU A 195 16.76 -3.52 7.64
N LYS A 196 17.49 -3.95 8.66
CA LYS A 196 18.84 -3.39 8.98
C LYS A 196 19.82 -3.51 7.82
N LYS A 197 19.67 -4.53 6.98
CA LYS A 197 20.49 -4.78 5.80
C LYS A 197 19.61 -5.23 4.65
N ILE A 198 19.32 -4.31 3.74
CA ILE A 198 18.68 -4.63 2.47
C ILE A 198 19.82 -4.92 1.48
N THR A 199 19.91 -6.17 1.03
CA THR A 199 20.86 -6.61 0.01
C THR A 199 20.08 -6.90 -1.27
N LEU A 200 20.79 -6.89 -2.40
CA LEU A 200 20.22 -7.29 -3.69
C LEU A 200 19.61 -8.71 -3.66
N ASP A 201 20.26 -9.64 -2.96
CA ASP A 201 19.75 -11.02 -2.75
C ASP A 201 18.42 -11.01 -1.96
N PHE A 202 18.30 -10.18 -0.92
CA PHE A 202 17.07 -10.04 -0.16
C PHE A 202 15.93 -9.48 -1.04
N GLU A 203 16.19 -8.43 -1.80
CA GLU A 203 15.21 -7.83 -2.73
C GLU A 203 14.81 -8.83 -3.83
N HIS A 204 15.78 -9.56 -4.38
CA HIS A 204 15.53 -10.60 -5.37
C HIS A 204 14.62 -11.70 -4.82
N LYS A 205 14.89 -12.20 -3.61
CA LYS A 205 14.05 -13.22 -2.95
C LYS A 205 12.62 -12.74 -2.72
N LEU A 206 12.44 -11.49 -2.29
CA LEU A 206 11.10 -10.91 -2.12
C LEU A 206 10.37 -10.78 -3.46
N SER A 207 11.05 -10.28 -4.48
CA SER A 207 10.54 -10.14 -5.84
C SER A 207 10.11 -11.49 -6.42
N MET A 208 10.96 -12.50 -6.32
CA MET A 208 10.65 -13.86 -6.79
C MET A 208 9.48 -14.49 -6.02
N SER A 209 9.37 -14.22 -4.73
CA SER A 209 8.21 -14.68 -3.95
C SER A 209 6.92 -14.00 -4.42
N ALA A 210 6.95 -12.69 -4.66
CA ALA A 210 5.80 -11.95 -5.19
C ALA A 210 5.41 -12.43 -6.59
N LEU A 211 6.38 -12.62 -7.49
CA LEU A 211 6.15 -13.17 -8.85
C LEU A 211 5.48 -14.54 -8.80
N LYS A 212 5.89 -15.41 -7.89
CA LYS A 212 5.27 -16.73 -7.69
C LYS A 212 3.79 -16.65 -7.32
N PHE A 213 3.40 -15.70 -6.47
CA PHE A 213 1.98 -15.47 -6.15
C PHE A 213 1.22 -14.84 -7.30
N LEU A 214 1.82 -13.89 -8.02
CA LEU A 214 1.23 -13.27 -9.20
C LEU A 214 0.99 -14.31 -10.31
N GLN A 215 1.94 -15.23 -10.55
CA GLN A 215 1.77 -16.34 -11.51
C GLN A 215 0.56 -17.23 -11.18
N LYS A 216 0.33 -17.51 -9.88
CA LYS A 216 -0.88 -18.25 -9.46
C LYS A 216 -2.16 -17.49 -9.80
N SER A 217 -2.17 -16.17 -9.59
CA SER A 217 -3.30 -15.31 -9.92
C SER A 217 -3.54 -15.25 -11.44
N LEU A 218 -2.45 -15.14 -12.22
CA LEU A 218 -2.53 -15.18 -13.69
C LEU A 218 -3.07 -16.52 -14.21
N LYS A 219 -2.66 -17.63 -13.61
CA LYS A 219 -3.24 -18.94 -13.97
C LYS A 219 -4.76 -18.95 -13.80
N THR A 220 -5.28 -18.33 -12.74
CA THR A 220 -6.73 -18.20 -12.53
C THR A 220 -7.36 -17.29 -13.57
N LEU A 221 -6.73 -16.16 -13.91
CA LEU A 221 -7.19 -15.23 -14.93
C LEU A 221 -7.28 -15.92 -16.31
N TYR A 222 -6.22 -16.61 -16.72
CA TYR A 222 -6.20 -17.32 -18.00
C TYR A 222 -7.23 -18.46 -18.05
N LYS A 223 -7.46 -19.15 -16.92
CA LYS A 223 -8.56 -20.12 -16.86
C LYS A 223 -9.92 -19.47 -17.09
N VAL A 224 -10.17 -18.31 -16.49
CA VAL A 224 -11.42 -17.56 -16.72
C VAL A 224 -11.55 -17.14 -18.19
N ILE A 225 -10.46 -16.67 -18.81
CA ILE A 225 -10.44 -16.31 -20.23
C ILE A 225 -10.83 -17.54 -21.08
N LEU A 226 -10.22 -18.69 -20.80
CA LEU A 226 -10.51 -19.94 -21.50
C LEU A 226 -11.97 -20.36 -21.33
N ASP A 227 -12.51 -20.32 -20.11
CA ASP A 227 -13.89 -20.71 -19.81
C ASP A 227 -14.90 -19.78 -20.51
N VAL A 228 -14.63 -18.48 -20.58
CA VAL A 228 -15.45 -17.51 -21.30
C VAL A 228 -15.37 -17.73 -22.82
N SER A 229 -14.14 -17.93 -23.33
CA SER A 229 -13.92 -18.19 -24.77
C SER A 229 -14.62 -19.46 -25.22
N LYS A 230 -14.56 -20.53 -24.43
CA LYS A 230 -15.29 -21.78 -24.71
C LYS A 230 -16.81 -21.59 -24.83
N LYS A 231 -17.37 -20.70 -23.99
CA LYS A 231 -18.82 -20.40 -24.05
C LYS A 231 -19.21 -19.54 -25.26
N LYS A 232 -18.33 -18.66 -25.71
CA LYS A 232 -18.58 -17.69 -26.77
C LYS A 232 -18.21 -18.23 -28.16
N TYR A 233 -17.14 -19.03 -28.24
CA TYR A 233 -16.55 -19.58 -29.44
C TYR A 233 -16.24 -21.08 -29.24
N PRO A 234 -17.27 -21.94 -29.15
CA PRO A 234 -17.09 -23.35 -28.79
C PRO A 234 -16.22 -24.14 -29.77
N ASP A 235 -16.17 -23.72 -31.02
CA ASP A 235 -15.40 -24.40 -32.06
C ASP A 235 -13.94 -23.93 -32.14
N ASP A 236 -13.68 -22.65 -31.77
CA ASP A 236 -12.39 -22.00 -32.00
C ASP A 236 -11.59 -21.73 -30.70
N TYR A 237 -12.20 -21.87 -29.52
CA TYR A 237 -11.61 -21.46 -28.23
C TYR A 237 -10.26 -22.11 -27.96
N GLN A 238 -9.93 -23.25 -28.55
CA GLN A 238 -8.64 -23.92 -28.38
C GLN A 238 -7.49 -23.17 -29.05
N ASN A 239 -7.81 -22.28 -29.99
CA ASN A 239 -6.83 -21.51 -30.77
C ASN A 239 -6.56 -20.13 -30.19
N ILE A 240 -7.07 -19.82 -28.98
CA ILE A 240 -6.77 -18.55 -28.35
C ILE A 240 -5.34 -18.52 -27.80
N GLU A 241 -4.68 -17.36 -27.94
CA GLU A 241 -3.32 -17.10 -27.46
C GLU A 241 -3.29 -15.84 -26.60
N PRO A 242 -3.82 -15.88 -25.38
CA PRO A 242 -3.91 -14.69 -24.54
C PRO A 242 -2.55 -14.25 -24.02
N GLN A 243 -2.20 -12.99 -24.28
CA GLN A 243 -0.96 -12.34 -23.83
C GLN A 243 -1.23 -11.01 -23.14
N ILE A 244 -2.46 -10.81 -22.65
CA ILE A 244 -2.92 -9.52 -22.13
C ILE A 244 -2.15 -9.01 -20.92
N PHE A 245 -1.34 -9.85 -20.29
CA PHE A 245 -0.70 -9.53 -19.03
C PHE A 245 0.76 -10.01 -18.96
N LYS A 246 1.67 -9.11 -18.59
CA LYS A 246 3.09 -9.44 -18.36
C LYS A 246 3.54 -9.11 -16.95
N LEU A 247 4.50 -9.90 -16.45
CA LEU A 247 5.15 -9.71 -15.15
C LEU A 247 6.64 -9.44 -15.37
N HIS A 248 7.12 -8.38 -14.72
CA HIS A 248 8.52 -7.97 -14.78
C HIS A 248 9.05 -7.71 -13.38
N THR A 249 10.37 -7.74 -13.24
CA THR A 249 11.06 -7.24 -12.06
C THR A 249 12.13 -6.25 -12.48
N TRP A 250 12.29 -5.20 -11.69
CA TRP A 250 13.32 -4.17 -11.86
C TRP A 250 14.52 -4.41 -10.92
N VAL A 251 14.43 -5.43 -10.06
CA VAL A 251 15.49 -5.77 -9.11
C VAL A 251 16.77 -6.16 -9.85
N GLY A 252 17.87 -5.48 -9.54
CA GLY A 252 19.16 -5.68 -10.20
C GLY A 252 19.39 -4.80 -11.45
N TYR A 253 18.40 -4.01 -11.88
CA TYR A 253 18.52 -3.09 -13.02
C TYR A 253 18.53 -1.62 -12.62
N ASP A 254 18.12 -1.32 -11.40
CA ASP A 254 18.08 0.05 -10.87
C ASP A 254 19.45 0.39 -10.30
N VAL A 255 20.28 1.03 -11.11
CA VAL A 255 21.64 1.46 -10.76
C VAL A 255 21.68 2.84 -10.12
N ASP A 256 20.55 3.56 -10.12
CA ASP A 256 20.49 4.92 -9.60
C ASP A 256 20.58 4.93 -8.09
N GLY A 257 21.63 5.57 -7.56
CA GLY A 257 21.89 5.66 -6.14
C GLY A 257 22.37 4.38 -5.45
N ARG A 258 22.70 3.33 -6.21
CA ARG A 258 23.18 2.03 -5.66
C ARG A 258 24.65 1.79 -5.98
N GLY A 259 25.43 1.57 -4.92
CA GLY A 259 26.85 1.23 -5.05
C GLY A 259 27.15 -0.29 -5.07
N ASP A 260 26.12 -1.13 -5.05
CA ASP A 260 26.22 -2.60 -5.02
C ASP A 260 25.78 -3.28 -6.32
N ILE A 261 25.44 -2.49 -7.34
CA ILE A 261 25.14 -2.96 -8.70
C ILE A 261 26.22 -2.46 -9.64
N PHE A 262 26.89 -3.40 -10.29
CA PHE A 262 27.96 -3.12 -11.25
C PHE A 262 27.60 -3.73 -12.61
N TRP A 263 28.18 -3.13 -13.67
CA TRP A 263 28.11 -3.64 -15.05
C TRP A 263 29.06 -4.81 -15.23
#